data_71188b3aa09159cc826bb6bdad724966
#
_entry.id   71188b3aa09159cc826bb6bdad724966
#
_cell.length_a   1.000
_cell.length_b   1.000
_cell.length_c   1.000
_cell.angle_alpha   90.00
_cell.angle_beta   90.00
_cell.angle_gamma   90.00
#
_symmetry.space_group_name_H-M   'P 1'
#
loop_
_entity.id
_entity.type
_entity.pdbx_description
1 polymer ?
#
loop_
_entity_poly.entity_id
_entity_poly.type
_entity_poly.pdbx_seq_one_letter_code
_entity_poly.pdbx_strand_id
1 'polypeptide(L)'
;MPDTSNKVKFGLSNVHIAKITETDGAITYGTPFAMPGAVSLTAEPEGETTPFYADNIQYYVAVANNGYTGDLEIAMTPQEFLTTILGQSVDTNGAIFESSDDINARFALMGEIEGDAKKRRFVYYDCTATRPSAEMNTIEDTKEPQTDTISITMT
;
A
#
# COMPACT_ATOMS: atom_id res chain seq x y z
N MET A 1 0.06 26.95 26.45
CA MET A 1 0.66 26.80 25.12
C MET A 1 -0.43 26.40 24.12
N PRO A 2 -0.45 26.99 22.95
CA PRO A 2 -1.43 26.53 21.96
C PRO A 2 -1.15 25.05 21.63
N ASP A 3 -2.23 24.28 21.56
CA ASP A 3 -2.16 22.88 21.16
C ASP A 3 -1.68 22.83 19.69
N THR A 4 -0.46 22.33 19.48
CA THR A 4 0.15 22.19 18.16
C THR A 4 -0.17 20.85 17.50
N SER A 5 -1.03 20.04 18.11
CA SER A 5 -1.44 18.78 17.52
C SER A 5 -2.46 18.98 16.40
N ASN A 6 -2.29 18.28 15.31
CA ASN A 6 -3.27 18.27 14.24
C ASN A 6 -4.55 17.58 14.69
N LYS A 7 -5.67 18.24 14.47
CA LYS A 7 -7.00 17.69 14.76
C LYS A 7 -7.61 16.96 13.56
N VAL A 8 -7.06 17.18 12.37
CA VAL A 8 -7.54 16.62 11.11
C VAL A 8 -6.37 16.14 10.26
N LYS A 9 -6.65 15.20 9.38
CA LYS A 9 -5.71 14.75 8.35
C LYS A 9 -6.02 15.45 7.05
N PHE A 10 -4.98 15.89 6.37
CA PHE A 10 -5.04 16.38 4.99
C PHE A 10 -4.37 15.34 4.07
N GLY A 11 -4.01 15.70 2.88
CA GLY A 11 -3.57 14.84 1.81
C GLY A 11 -2.41 13.87 2.09
N LEU A 12 -2.23 12.97 1.16
CA LEU A 12 -1.15 12.00 1.09
C LEU A 12 -0.04 12.55 0.19
N SER A 13 1.21 12.45 0.59
CA SER A 13 2.36 12.87 -0.21
C SER A 13 3.58 11.97 0.01
N ASN A 14 4.55 12.07 -0.90
CA ASN A 14 5.84 11.38 -0.82
C ASN A 14 5.74 9.87 -0.55
N VAL A 15 4.84 9.19 -1.27
CA VAL A 15 4.73 7.74 -1.17
C VAL A 15 5.97 7.07 -1.77
N HIS A 16 6.60 6.22 -0.99
CA HIS A 16 7.78 5.46 -1.38
C HIS A 16 7.59 3.99 -1.05
N ILE A 17 8.25 3.13 -1.80
CA ILE A 17 8.23 1.69 -1.60
C ILE A 17 9.67 1.18 -1.55
N ALA A 18 9.95 0.28 -0.62
CA ALA A 18 11.22 -0.42 -0.52
C ALA A 18 10.98 -1.93 -0.58
N LYS A 19 11.63 -2.60 -1.51
CA LYS A 19 11.54 -4.05 -1.66
C LYS A 19 12.15 -4.75 -0.44
N ILE A 20 11.47 -5.78 0.05
CA ILE A 20 11.98 -6.64 1.12
C ILE A 20 12.66 -7.85 0.48
N THR A 21 13.85 -8.14 0.92
CA THR A 21 14.59 -9.36 0.57
C THR A 21 14.87 -10.14 1.84
N GLU A 22 14.52 -11.41 1.85
CA GLU A 22 14.81 -12.32 2.96
C GLU A 22 15.87 -13.32 2.52
N THR A 23 16.97 -13.36 3.28
CA THR A 23 18.08 -14.31 3.06
C THR A 23 18.47 -14.92 4.40
N ASP A 24 18.41 -16.25 4.48
CA ASP A 24 18.74 -17.01 5.70
C ASP A 24 18.01 -16.53 6.97
N GLY A 25 16.75 -16.12 6.82
CA GLY A 25 15.94 -15.59 7.91
C GLY A 25 16.21 -14.12 8.26
N ALA A 26 17.16 -13.48 7.61
CA ALA A 26 17.42 -12.06 7.77
C ALA A 26 16.65 -11.22 6.74
N ILE A 27 15.91 -10.23 7.23
CA ILE A 27 15.14 -9.30 6.39
C ILE A 27 16.00 -8.08 6.09
N THR A 28 16.14 -7.77 4.80
CA THR A 28 16.81 -6.54 4.34
C THR A 28 15.85 -5.72 3.49
N TYR A 29 15.93 -4.41 3.66
CA TYR A 29 15.15 -3.47 2.86
C TYR A 29 16.05 -2.89 1.76
N GLY A 30 15.53 -2.93 0.53
CA GLY A 30 16.21 -2.32 -0.61
C GLY A 30 16.15 -0.79 -0.56
N THR A 31 16.76 -0.17 -1.55
CA THR A 31 16.68 1.29 -1.70
C THR A 31 15.24 1.70 -2.01
N PRO A 32 14.65 2.62 -1.22
CA PRO A 32 13.32 3.11 -1.50
C PRO A 32 13.25 3.86 -2.83
N PHE A 33 12.17 3.66 -3.55
CA PHE A 33 11.87 4.41 -4.76
C PHE A 33 10.52 5.11 -4.65
N ALA A 34 10.39 6.25 -5.32
CA ALA A 34 9.20 7.07 -5.25
C ALA A 34 8.04 6.46 -6.05
N MET A 35 6.83 6.61 -5.53
CA MET A 35 5.57 6.32 -6.21
C MET A 35 4.83 7.64 -6.48
N PRO A 36 5.23 8.41 -7.50
CA PRO A 36 4.64 9.71 -7.74
C PRO A 36 3.20 9.59 -8.23
N GLY A 37 2.39 10.59 -7.91
CA GLY A 37 0.99 10.64 -8.35
C GLY A 37 0.01 9.87 -7.48
N ALA A 38 0.38 9.54 -6.26
CA ALA A 38 -0.55 8.90 -5.32
C ALA A 38 -1.73 9.82 -5.00
N VAL A 39 -2.93 9.31 -5.18
CA VAL A 39 -4.18 10.03 -4.95
C VAL A 39 -4.74 9.73 -3.57
N SER A 40 -4.82 8.46 -3.23
CA SER A 40 -5.37 8.02 -1.96
C SER A 40 -4.77 6.68 -1.52
N LEU A 41 -4.73 6.48 -0.21
CA LEU A 41 -4.39 5.21 0.39
C LEU A 41 -5.42 4.91 1.47
N THR A 42 -6.05 3.76 1.37
CA THR A 42 -6.93 3.24 2.41
C THR A 42 -6.23 2.12 3.16
N ALA A 43 -6.48 2.00 4.44
CA ALA A 43 -5.99 0.89 5.26
C ALA A 43 -7.09 0.54 6.27
N GLU A 44 -7.69 -0.62 6.11
CA GLU A 44 -8.74 -1.11 6.98
C GLU A 44 -8.20 -2.25 7.83
N PRO A 45 -8.36 -2.19 9.17
CA PRO A 45 -7.90 -3.26 10.03
C PRO A 45 -8.72 -4.53 9.80
N GLU A 46 -8.02 -5.64 9.77
CA GLU A 46 -8.60 -6.97 9.67
C GLU A 46 -8.47 -7.67 11.02
N GLY A 47 -9.54 -8.29 11.45
CA GLY A 47 -9.53 -9.05 12.69
C GLY A 47 -10.95 -9.39 13.15
N GLU A 48 -11.03 -10.43 13.94
CA GLU A 48 -12.30 -10.89 14.50
C GLU A 48 -12.26 -10.84 16.03
N THR A 49 -13.40 -10.49 16.59
CA THR A 49 -13.63 -10.55 18.02
C THR A 49 -14.50 -11.77 18.33
N THR A 50 -13.94 -12.74 19.03
CA THR A 50 -14.68 -13.96 19.40
C THR A 50 -15.02 -13.90 20.88
N PRO A 51 -16.29 -13.67 21.22
CA PRO A 51 -16.73 -13.72 22.62
C PRO A 51 -16.89 -15.17 23.08
N PHE A 52 -16.44 -15.43 24.30
CA PHE A 52 -16.71 -16.68 25.01
C PHE A 52 -17.67 -16.41 26.14
N TYR A 53 -18.76 -17.16 26.17
CA TYR A 53 -19.81 -17.02 27.19
C TYR A 53 -19.72 -18.14 28.21
N ALA A 54 -19.77 -17.77 29.49
CA ALA A 54 -19.88 -18.69 30.59
C ALA A 54 -20.79 -18.05 31.65
N ASP A 55 -21.57 -18.86 32.39
CA ASP A 55 -22.52 -18.40 33.41
C ASP A 55 -23.51 -17.34 32.90
N ASN A 56 -23.94 -17.46 31.64
CA ASN A 56 -24.82 -16.52 30.93
C ASN A 56 -24.30 -15.09 30.78
N ILE A 57 -22.99 -14.89 30.95
CA ILE A 57 -22.33 -13.62 30.72
C ILE A 57 -21.17 -13.78 29.72
N GLN A 58 -20.79 -12.69 29.08
CA GLN A 58 -19.60 -12.66 28.30
C GLN A 58 -18.37 -12.71 29.22
N TYR A 59 -17.78 -13.89 29.34
CA TYR A 59 -16.69 -14.17 30.27
C TYR A 59 -15.34 -13.77 29.77
N TYR A 60 -15.10 -13.95 28.47
CA TYR A 60 -13.84 -13.63 27.82
C TYR A 60 -14.06 -13.20 26.37
N VAL A 61 -13.22 -12.29 25.90
CA VAL A 61 -13.22 -11.85 24.50
C VAL A 61 -11.83 -12.05 23.92
N ALA A 62 -11.73 -12.88 22.91
CA ALA A 62 -10.51 -13.00 22.12
C ALA A 62 -10.57 -11.99 20.95
N VAL A 63 -9.54 -11.17 20.82
CA VAL A 63 -9.39 -10.24 19.72
C VAL A 63 -8.23 -10.72 18.84
N ALA A 64 -8.53 -11.03 17.59
CA ALA A 64 -7.51 -11.37 16.60
C ALA A 64 -7.12 -10.10 15.84
N ASN A 65 -5.83 -9.89 15.63
CA ASN A 65 -5.29 -8.84 14.81
C ASN A 65 -4.62 -9.47 13.58
N ASN A 66 -5.27 -9.36 12.43
CA ASN A 66 -4.83 -9.99 11.17
C ASN A 66 -4.19 -8.97 10.20
N GLY A 67 -3.76 -7.81 10.70
CA GLY A 67 -3.16 -6.75 9.91
C GLY A 67 -4.18 -5.82 9.27
N TYR A 68 -3.85 -5.32 8.09
CA TYR A 68 -4.67 -4.36 7.36
C TYR A 68 -4.80 -4.78 5.91
N THR A 69 -5.92 -4.43 5.30
CA THR A 69 -6.09 -4.47 3.85
C THR A 69 -6.49 -3.10 3.35
N GLY A 70 -6.13 -2.78 2.12
CA GLY A 70 -6.48 -1.49 1.56
C GLY A 70 -6.10 -1.35 0.10
N ASP A 71 -6.35 -0.18 -0.42
CA ASP A 71 -6.09 0.15 -1.81
C ASP A 71 -5.26 1.44 -1.90
N LEU A 72 -4.26 1.40 -2.77
CA LEU A 72 -3.51 2.58 -3.19
C LEU A 72 -4.01 2.99 -4.57
N GLU A 73 -4.60 4.17 -4.66
CA GLU A 73 -4.96 4.80 -5.92
C GLU A 73 -3.85 5.73 -6.36
N ILE A 74 -3.35 5.53 -7.57
CA ILE A 74 -2.24 6.28 -8.14
C ILE A 74 -2.55 6.70 -9.57
N ALA A 75 -2.06 7.84 -9.99
CA ALA A 75 -2.32 8.38 -11.33
C ALA A 75 -1.80 7.43 -12.44
N MET A 76 -0.61 6.89 -12.26
CA MET A 76 -0.03 5.88 -13.15
C MET A 76 0.94 5.02 -12.35
N THR A 77 0.82 3.71 -12.48
CA THR A 77 1.73 2.79 -11.81
C THR A 77 3.14 2.90 -12.40
N PRO A 78 4.17 3.22 -11.60
CA PRO A 78 5.54 3.30 -12.09
C PRO A 78 6.04 1.96 -12.62
N GLN A 79 6.82 1.99 -13.69
CA GLN A 79 7.44 0.79 -14.26
C GLN A 79 8.33 0.07 -13.23
N GLU A 80 9.02 0.82 -12.38
CA GLU A 80 9.87 0.28 -11.33
C GLU A 80 9.09 -0.59 -10.34
N PHE A 81 7.86 -0.19 -10.00
CA PHE A 81 6.96 -1.01 -9.19
C PHE A 81 6.63 -2.33 -9.87
N LEU A 82 6.27 -2.29 -11.15
CA LEU A 82 5.91 -3.48 -11.92
C LEU A 82 7.06 -4.47 -12.02
N THR A 83 8.27 -4.01 -12.27
CA THR A 83 9.44 -4.87 -12.42
C THR A 83 10.02 -5.34 -11.10
N THR A 84 10.06 -4.47 -10.09
CA THR A 84 10.70 -4.76 -8.80
C THR A 84 9.79 -5.54 -7.87
N ILE A 85 8.52 -5.18 -7.79
CA ILE A 85 7.57 -5.77 -6.83
C ILE A 85 6.75 -6.89 -7.47
N LEU A 86 6.18 -6.66 -8.64
CA LEU A 86 5.34 -7.66 -9.31
C LEU A 86 6.14 -8.68 -10.13
N GLY A 87 7.45 -8.49 -10.30
CA GLY A 87 8.31 -9.43 -10.98
C GLY A 87 8.17 -9.46 -12.51
N GLN A 88 7.54 -8.45 -13.10
CA GLN A 88 7.40 -8.36 -14.56
C GLN A 88 8.74 -8.10 -15.23
N SER A 89 8.89 -8.55 -16.46
CA SER A 89 10.12 -8.44 -17.23
C SER A 89 10.01 -7.36 -18.28
N VAL A 90 11.13 -6.69 -18.54
CA VAL A 90 11.26 -5.69 -19.63
C VAL A 90 12.21 -6.24 -20.68
N ASP A 91 11.81 -6.20 -21.94
CA ASP A 91 12.66 -6.61 -23.05
C ASP A 91 13.64 -5.51 -23.50
N THR A 92 14.48 -5.81 -24.47
CA THR A 92 15.45 -4.86 -25.03
C THR A 92 14.79 -3.69 -25.77
N ASN A 93 13.54 -3.81 -26.16
CA ASN A 93 12.76 -2.78 -26.83
C ASN A 93 11.93 -1.93 -25.86
N GLY A 94 11.99 -2.22 -24.56
CA GLY A 94 11.23 -1.51 -23.52
C GLY A 94 9.82 -2.04 -23.30
N ALA A 95 9.43 -3.15 -23.93
CA ALA A 95 8.12 -3.76 -23.68
C ALA A 95 8.12 -4.50 -22.34
N ILE A 96 7.03 -4.35 -21.60
CA ILE A 96 6.84 -5.02 -20.30
C ILE A 96 6.02 -6.28 -20.53
N PHE A 97 6.55 -7.41 -20.06
CA PHE A 97 5.90 -8.71 -20.15
C PHE A 97 5.43 -9.16 -18.77
N GLU A 98 4.21 -9.64 -18.72
CA GLU A 98 3.63 -10.28 -17.55
C GLU A 98 3.48 -11.78 -17.81
N SER A 99 3.93 -12.59 -16.86
CA SER A 99 3.83 -14.04 -16.89
C SER A 99 3.06 -14.55 -15.71
N SER A 100 2.40 -15.69 -15.87
CA SER A 100 1.77 -16.39 -14.75
C SER A 100 2.78 -16.92 -13.72
N ASP A 101 4.04 -17.01 -14.11
CA ASP A 101 5.13 -17.46 -13.24
C ASP A 101 5.84 -16.31 -12.50
N ASP A 102 5.40 -15.09 -12.70
CA ASP A 102 5.97 -13.92 -12.01
C ASP A 102 5.74 -14.01 -10.50
N ILE A 103 6.81 -13.78 -9.74
CA ILE A 103 6.77 -13.87 -8.28
C ILE A 103 6.70 -12.46 -7.70
N ASN A 104 5.64 -12.20 -6.93
CA ASN A 104 5.48 -10.94 -6.22
C ASN A 104 6.45 -10.87 -5.03
N ALA A 105 7.11 -9.74 -4.88
CA ALA A 105 7.96 -9.45 -3.73
C ALA A 105 7.18 -8.72 -2.64
N ARG A 106 7.56 -8.96 -1.38
CA ARG A 106 7.08 -8.14 -0.26
C ARG A 106 7.80 -6.79 -0.27
N PHE A 107 7.18 -5.80 0.32
CA PHE A 107 7.73 -4.45 0.35
C PHE A 107 7.29 -3.69 1.60
N ALA A 108 8.02 -2.63 1.93
CA ALA A 108 7.60 -1.64 2.90
C ALA A 108 6.99 -0.45 2.16
N LEU A 109 5.83 -0.01 2.63
CA LEU A 109 5.12 1.15 2.11
C LEU A 109 5.26 2.31 3.09
N MET A 110 5.66 3.46 2.61
CA MET A 110 5.85 4.64 3.45
C MET A 110 5.34 5.89 2.75
N GLY A 111 4.94 6.87 3.55
CA GLY A 111 4.42 8.13 3.03
C GLY A 111 4.35 9.20 4.10
N GLU A 112 3.92 10.37 3.70
CA GLU A 112 3.75 11.53 4.56
C GLU A 112 2.29 12.00 4.52
N ILE A 113 1.83 12.52 5.66
CA ILE A 113 0.54 13.20 5.75
C ILE A 113 0.78 14.68 5.54
N GLU A 114 0.23 15.23 4.46
CA GLU A 114 0.37 16.63 4.12
C GLU A 114 -0.45 17.53 5.05
N GLY A 115 0.07 18.73 5.31
CA GLY A 115 -0.58 19.70 6.18
C GLY A 115 -0.41 19.42 7.67
N ASP A 116 0.40 18.42 8.04
CA ASP A 116 0.71 18.14 9.43
C ASP A 116 1.78 19.10 9.95
N ALA A 117 1.48 19.78 11.07
CA ALA A 117 2.44 20.67 11.74
C ALA A 117 3.72 19.93 12.18
N LYS A 118 3.63 18.64 12.47
CA LYS A 118 4.76 17.79 12.85
C LYS A 118 5.34 16.98 11.70
N LYS A 119 4.79 17.09 10.50
CA LYS A 119 5.19 16.33 9.30
C LYS A 119 5.26 14.83 9.58
N ARG A 120 4.15 14.28 10.06
CA ARG A 120 4.08 12.86 10.38
C ARG A 120 4.28 12.00 9.15
N ARG A 121 5.03 10.93 9.35
CA ARG A 121 5.25 9.89 8.35
C ARG A 121 4.67 8.59 8.85
N PHE A 122 4.25 7.76 7.92
CA PHE A 122 3.80 6.42 8.25
C PHE A 122 4.63 5.39 7.48
N VAL A 123 4.73 4.19 8.04
CA VAL A 123 5.37 3.07 7.38
C VAL A 123 4.62 1.79 7.72
N TYR A 124 4.35 0.99 6.69
CA TYR A 124 3.89 -0.39 6.81
C TYR A 124 5.04 -1.29 6.40
N TYR A 125 5.59 -2.03 7.33
CA TYR A 125 6.87 -2.73 7.16
C TYR A 125 6.79 -3.98 6.29
N ASP A 126 5.63 -4.63 6.21
CA ASP A 126 5.47 -5.86 5.45
C ASP A 126 4.15 -5.82 4.68
N CYS A 127 4.26 -5.59 3.40
CA CYS A 127 3.11 -5.48 2.51
C CYS A 127 3.26 -6.41 1.32
N THR A 128 2.14 -6.89 0.83
CA THR A 128 2.03 -7.57 -0.45
C THR A 128 1.01 -6.87 -1.32
N ALA A 129 1.19 -6.88 -2.62
CA ALA A 129 0.29 -6.23 -3.55
C ALA A 129 -0.18 -7.20 -4.64
N THR A 130 -1.38 -6.96 -5.14
CA THR A 130 -1.89 -7.59 -6.33
C THR A 130 -1.55 -6.74 -7.56
N ARG A 131 -1.78 -7.30 -8.75
CA ARG A 131 -1.64 -6.54 -9.98
C ARG A 131 -2.58 -5.32 -9.97
N PRO A 132 -2.11 -4.15 -10.42
CA PRO A 132 -2.97 -2.97 -10.46
C PRO A 132 -4.12 -3.15 -11.44
N SER A 133 -5.30 -2.65 -11.08
CA SER A 133 -6.37 -2.46 -12.03
C SER A 133 -6.18 -1.14 -12.77
N ALA A 134 -6.32 -1.16 -14.07
CA ALA A 134 -6.19 0.01 -14.92
C ALA A 134 -7.48 0.25 -15.69
N GLU A 135 -7.89 1.50 -15.77
CA GLU A 135 -9.05 1.91 -16.54
C GLU A 135 -8.60 2.85 -17.65
N MET A 136 -9.01 2.55 -18.87
CA MET A 136 -8.67 3.32 -20.06
C MET A 136 -9.95 3.65 -20.82
N ASN A 137 -10.36 4.91 -20.73
CA ASN A 137 -11.57 5.39 -21.41
C ASN A 137 -11.20 6.40 -22.51
N THR A 138 -12.05 6.45 -23.53
CA THR A 138 -11.93 7.46 -24.58
C THR A 138 -12.15 8.85 -23.99
N ILE A 139 -11.38 9.81 -24.47
CA ILE A 139 -11.53 11.22 -24.11
C ILE A 139 -12.81 11.76 -24.77
N GLU A 140 -13.72 12.26 -23.97
CA GLU A 140 -14.91 12.97 -24.41
C GLU A 140 -14.70 14.49 -24.32
N ASP A 141 -15.75 15.24 -24.11
CA ASP A 141 -15.69 16.72 -24.04
C ASP A 141 -14.86 17.24 -22.85
N THR A 142 -14.77 16.47 -21.78
CA THR A 142 -13.98 16.81 -20.59
C THR A 142 -12.81 15.84 -20.45
N LYS A 143 -11.59 16.39 -20.25
CA LYS A 143 -10.39 15.59 -20.00
C LYS A 143 -10.30 15.28 -18.52
N GLU A 144 -10.70 14.08 -18.15
CA GLU A 144 -10.58 13.58 -16.77
C GLU A 144 -9.42 12.58 -16.69
N PRO A 145 -8.44 12.81 -15.80
CA PRO A 145 -7.38 11.84 -15.56
C PRO A 145 -7.96 10.55 -14.99
N GLN A 146 -7.44 9.43 -15.48
CA GLN A 146 -7.79 8.11 -14.99
C GLN A 146 -6.68 7.58 -14.10
N THR A 147 -7.03 6.75 -13.15
CA THR A 147 -6.12 6.26 -12.13
C THR A 147 -6.02 4.73 -12.15
N ASP A 148 -4.91 4.22 -11.63
CA ASP A 148 -4.72 2.81 -11.35
C ASP A 148 -4.96 2.54 -9.87
N THR A 149 -5.51 1.38 -9.54
CA THR A 149 -5.71 0.97 -8.15
C THR A 149 -4.94 -0.31 -7.86
N ILE A 150 -4.16 -0.28 -6.80
CA ILE A 150 -3.36 -1.41 -6.33
C ILE A 150 -3.92 -1.88 -5.00
N SER A 151 -4.38 -3.12 -4.94
CA SER A 151 -4.82 -3.72 -3.68
C SER A 151 -3.62 -4.22 -2.88
N ILE A 152 -3.54 -3.80 -1.63
CA ILE A 152 -2.40 -4.05 -0.75
C ILE A 152 -2.87 -4.74 0.52
N THR A 153 -2.15 -5.78 0.92
CA THR A 153 -2.31 -6.43 2.22
C THR A 153 -1.10 -6.09 3.09
N MET A 154 -1.36 -5.56 4.27
CA MET A 154 -0.35 -5.13 5.23
C MET A 154 -0.43 -6.02 6.46
N THR A 155 0.68 -6.63 6.83
CA THR A 155 0.76 -7.52 7.99
C THR A 155 1.48 -6.90 9.17
#